data_bd3b267ddba50e245886ef258dd9d3c1
#
_entry.id   bd3b267ddba50e245886ef258dd9d3c1
#
_cell.length_a   1.000
_cell.length_b   1.000
_cell.length_c   1.000
_cell.angle_alpha   90.00
_cell.angle_beta   90.00
_cell.angle_gamma   90.00
#
_symmetry.space_group_name_H-M   'P 1'
#
loop_
_entity.id
_entity.type
_entity.pdbx_description
1 polymer ?
#
loop_
_entity_poly.entity_id
_entity_poly.type
_entity_poly.pdbx_seq_one_letter_code
_entity_poly.pdbx_strand_id
1 'polypeptide(L)'
;MRIPKILKVLYSPTDVFKELAEEPSYKGVILILILFISSNILAVYTLYAKQYIQKVKPDLFTGEGDIWTENATFWDSTTGYCTESNDKIYGEHSIACTIVNKSELSMQITLPETIDCSTHKFNLTSFSLKLNSSITPTNISLVLFSENTGHFIRDLKEKFEEIGKWNNITVPLGEKAEWISEGNASWHTINGMNVVVKFSERVNTTLLLDALFFRGQYEPLLNYFVSFASQYSMAYFMSFVILWVIFGTLLYMLTKYSGSTLTWRHDLIISGYSLAPLFIQGIFWAALFLFLPQINIPLGTVTNTLTNGTLIFDMAIYSQFVFLAWGIVISTFAVRTLNNFTTGKSAIISLAAYLTAFFLARFLGF
;
A
#
# COMPACT_ATOMS: atom_id res chain seq x y z
N MET A 1 -37.57 6.51 -24.43
CA MET A 1 -36.14 6.24 -24.33
C MET A 1 -35.96 4.76 -24.02
N ARG A 2 -35.33 3.94 -24.89
CA ARG A 2 -35.13 2.52 -24.62
C ARG A 2 -34.02 2.39 -23.54
N ILE A 3 -34.37 1.85 -22.38
CA ILE A 3 -33.39 1.56 -21.32
C ILE A 3 -32.39 0.53 -21.87
N PRO A 4 -31.06 0.77 -21.76
CA PRO A 4 -30.07 -0.18 -22.22
C PRO A 4 -30.25 -1.55 -21.57
N LYS A 5 -30.11 -2.65 -22.34
CA LYS A 5 -30.26 -4.04 -21.85
C LYS A 5 -29.45 -4.31 -20.58
N ILE A 6 -28.30 -3.65 -20.44
CA ILE A 6 -27.40 -3.75 -19.29
C ILE A 6 -28.04 -3.27 -17.97
N LEU A 7 -28.78 -2.17 -18.01
CA LEU A 7 -29.50 -1.70 -16.84
C LEU A 7 -30.75 -2.54 -16.59
N LYS A 8 -31.43 -2.97 -17.68
CA LYS A 8 -32.63 -3.81 -17.59
C LYS A 8 -32.32 -5.17 -16.95
N VAL A 9 -31.13 -5.76 -17.18
CA VAL A 9 -30.74 -7.05 -16.58
C VAL A 9 -30.72 -7.05 -15.06
N LEU A 10 -30.45 -5.90 -14.44
CA LEU A 10 -30.35 -5.75 -12.98
C LEU A 10 -31.69 -5.92 -12.26
N TYR A 11 -32.82 -5.60 -12.91
CA TYR A 11 -34.15 -5.65 -12.30
C TYR A 11 -35.17 -6.50 -13.06
N SER A 12 -34.93 -6.80 -14.35
CA SER A 12 -35.78 -7.65 -15.19
C SER A 12 -34.93 -8.63 -16.03
N PRO A 13 -34.16 -9.54 -15.37
CA PRO A 13 -33.23 -10.43 -16.06
C PRO A 13 -33.94 -11.37 -17.05
N THR A 14 -35.10 -11.90 -16.68
CA THR A 14 -35.86 -12.83 -17.51
C THR A 14 -36.17 -12.28 -18.91
N ASP A 15 -36.57 -11.01 -19.01
CA ASP A 15 -36.91 -10.40 -20.32
C ASP A 15 -35.64 -10.20 -21.17
N VAL A 16 -34.55 -9.75 -20.54
CA VAL A 16 -33.27 -9.55 -21.23
C VAL A 16 -32.72 -10.85 -21.77
N PHE A 17 -32.80 -11.93 -21.00
CA PHE A 17 -32.25 -13.22 -21.44
C PHE A 17 -33.13 -13.88 -22.51
N LYS A 18 -34.46 -13.65 -22.57
CA LYS A 18 -35.28 -14.07 -23.68
C LYS A 18 -34.86 -13.38 -25.01
N GLU A 19 -34.59 -12.06 -24.94
CA GLU A 19 -34.11 -11.32 -26.12
C GLU A 19 -32.70 -11.78 -26.52
N LEU A 20 -31.82 -12.12 -25.59
CA LEU A 20 -30.46 -12.62 -25.84
C LEU A 20 -30.45 -14.06 -26.39
N ALA A 21 -31.48 -14.86 -26.10
CA ALA A 21 -31.63 -16.17 -26.70
C ALA A 21 -31.86 -16.11 -28.22
N GLU A 22 -32.60 -15.11 -28.67
CA GLU A 22 -32.88 -14.90 -30.08
C GLU A 22 -31.70 -14.24 -30.83
N GLU A 23 -31.04 -13.25 -30.16
CA GLU A 23 -29.94 -12.51 -30.76
C GLU A 23 -28.74 -12.44 -29.76
N PRO A 24 -27.92 -13.50 -29.66
CA PRO A 24 -26.79 -13.54 -28.74
C PRO A 24 -25.69 -12.53 -29.16
N SER A 25 -25.40 -11.57 -28.26
CA SER A 25 -24.45 -10.48 -28.51
C SER A 25 -23.51 -10.23 -27.37
N TYR A 26 -22.19 -10.18 -27.64
CA TYR A 26 -21.16 -9.80 -26.70
C TYR A 26 -21.08 -8.28 -26.41
N LYS A 27 -21.75 -7.44 -27.19
CA LYS A 27 -21.68 -5.97 -27.05
C LYS A 27 -22.03 -5.50 -25.64
N GLY A 28 -23.03 -6.14 -25.01
CA GLY A 28 -23.41 -5.81 -23.65
C GLY A 28 -22.36 -6.25 -22.62
N VAL A 29 -21.75 -7.41 -22.81
CA VAL A 29 -20.70 -7.91 -21.92
C VAL A 29 -19.47 -7.00 -21.98
N ILE A 30 -19.06 -6.58 -23.18
CA ILE A 30 -17.95 -5.62 -23.36
C ILE A 30 -18.26 -4.29 -22.66
N LEU A 31 -19.51 -3.81 -22.78
CA LEU A 31 -19.89 -2.58 -22.09
C LEU A 31 -19.92 -2.75 -20.56
N ILE A 32 -20.34 -3.92 -20.05
CA ILE A 32 -20.25 -4.24 -18.61
C ILE A 32 -18.79 -4.26 -18.15
N LEU A 33 -17.88 -4.84 -18.92
CA LEU A 33 -16.44 -4.81 -18.65
C LEU A 33 -15.92 -3.37 -18.55
N ILE A 34 -16.26 -2.51 -19.50
CA ILE A 34 -15.84 -1.09 -19.49
C ILE A 34 -16.40 -0.39 -18.24
N LEU A 35 -17.68 -0.58 -17.93
CA LEU A 35 -18.32 0.00 -16.77
C LEU A 35 -17.70 -0.54 -15.46
N PHE A 36 -17.36 -1.83 -15.40
CA PHE A 36 -16.68 -2.44 -14.26
C PHE A 36 -15.30 -1.81 -14.03
N ILE A 37 -14.47 -1.70 -15.07
CA ILE A 37 -13.15 -1.06 -14.95
C ILE A 37 -13.32 0.40 -14.50
N SER A 38 -14.17 1.16 -15.18
CA SER A 38 -14.38 2.58 -14.90
C SER A 38 -14.88 2.84 -13.47
N SER A 39 -15.83 2.02 -12.98
CA SER A 39 -16.39 2.17 -11.64
C SER A 39 -15.37 1.80 -10.54
N ASN A 40 -14.56 0.77 -10.77
CA ASN A 40 -13.52 0.40 -9.81
C ASN A 40 -12.34 1.41 -9.81
N ILE A 41 -11.96 1.96 -10.97
CA ILE A 41 -11.00 3.08 -11.04
C ILE A 41 -11.53 4.30 -10.31
N LEU A 42 -12.82 4.61 -10.43
CA LEU A 42 -13.45 5.69 -9.66
C LEU A 42 -13.38 5.40 -8.15
N ALA A 43 -13.60 4.16 -7.72
CA ALA A 43 -13.46 3.79 -6.31
C ALA A 43 -12.03 3.97 -5.79
N VAL A 44 -11.02 3.55 -6.57
CA VAL A 44 -9.60 3.79 -6.23
C VAL A 44 -9.28 5.28 -6.18
N TYR A 45 -9.77 6.06 -7.15
CA TYR A 45 -9.61 7.51 -7.18
C TYR A 45 -10.16 8.17 -5.91
N THR A 46 -11.39 7.82 -5.50
CA THR A 46 -12.01 8.38 -4.29
C THR A 46 -11.28 7.96 -3.02
N LEU A 47 -10.74 6.73 -2.96
CA LEU A 47 -9.91 6.26 -1.86
C LEU A 47 -8.60 7.06 -1.77
N TYR A 48 -7.89 7.23 -2.89
CA TYR A 48 -6.62 7.98 -2.95
C TYR A 48 -6.79 9.46 -2.60
N ALA A 49 -7.95 10.05 -2.93
CA ALA A 49 -8.27 11.42 -2.54
C ALA A 49 -8.39 11.61 -1.01
N LYS A 50 -8.56 10.52 -0.25
CA LYS A 50 -8.62 10.53 1.22
C LYS A 50 -7.31 10.12 1.88
N GLN A 51 -6.37 9.59 1.13
CA GLN A 51 -5.08 9.11 1.63
C GLN A 51 -3.99 10.15 1.40
N TYR A 52 -3.21 10.38 2.44
CA TYR A 52 -2.06 11.28 2.44
C TYR A 52 -0.84 10.48 2.89
N ILE A 53 0.22 10.53 2.11
CA ILE A 53 1.48 9.87 2.40
C ILE A 53 2.49 10.88 2.93
N GLN A 54 3.29 10.46 3.88
CA GLN A 54 4.38 11.28 4.39
C GLN A 54 5.55 11.25 3.41
N LYS A 55 6.07 12.42 3.04
CA LYS A 55 7.33 12.50 2.30
C LYS A 55 8.47 11.96 3.15
N VAL A 56 9.30 11.13 2.56
CA VAL A 56 10.48 10.56 3.21
C VAL A 56 11.69 10.66 2.29
N LYS A 57 12.87 10.72 2.89
CA LYS A 57 14.17 10.56 2.26
C LYS A 57 15.01 9.58 3.08
N PRO A 58 15.60 8.56 2.44
CA PRO A 58 15.52 8.17 1.02
C PRO A 58 14.09 7.87 0.58
N ASP A 59 13.82 7.99 -0.73
CA ASP A 59 12.46 7.85 -1.26
C ASP A 59 12.08 6.37 -1.40
N LEU A 60 11.12 5.93 -0.59
CA LEU A 60 10.61 4.56 -0.60
C LEU A 60 9.84 4.18 -1.88
N PHE A 61 9.35 5.18 -2.65
CA PHE A 61 8.62 4.92 -3.91
C PHE A 61 9.51 4.72 -5.12
N THR A 62 10.74 5.22 -5.08
CA THR A 62 11.72 4.99 -6.14
C THR A 62 12.46 3.66 -6.00
N GLY A 63 12.17 2.91 -4.93
CA GLY A 63 12.83 1.64 -4.63
C GLY A 63 14.19 1.80 -3.94
N GLU A 64 14.53 3.03 -3.50
CA GLU A 64 15.75 3.28 -2.75
C GLU A 64 15.73 2.66 -1.35
N GLY A 65 14.52 2.49 -0.78
CA GLY A 65 14.35 1.89 0.55
C GLY A 65 15.09 2.71 1.62
N ASP A 66 15.80 2.02 2.49
CA ASP A 66 16.68 2.61 3.52
C ASP A 66 18.17 2.57 3.12
N ILE A 67 18.46 2.79 1.85
CA ILE A 67 19.79 2.67 1.24
C ILE A 67 20.93 3.31 2.05
N TRP A 68 20.63 4.31 2.87
CA TRP A 68 21.64 4.96 3.70
C TRP A 68 22.13 4.08 4.85
N THR A 69 21.34 3.08 5.27
CA THR A 69 21.71 2.14 6.32
C THR A 69 22.02 0.72 5.80
N GLU A 70 21.95 0.54 4.46
CA GLU A 70 22.29 -0.72 3.80
C GLU A 70 23.76 -0.81 3.35
N ASN A 71 24.49 0.31 3.31
CA ASN A 71 25.84 0.36 2.78
C ASN A 71 26.78 1.16 3.68
N ALA A 72 27.77 0.48 4.25
CA ALA A 72 28.76 1.09 5.13
C ALA A 72 29.66 2.14 4.43
N THR A 73 29.72 2.16 3.10
CA THR A 73 30.57 3.14 2.37
C THR A 73 30.08 4.59 2.49
N PHE A 74 28.83 4.81 2.91
CA PHE A 74 28.31 6.15 3.20
C PHE A 74 28.72 6.66 4.59
N TRP A 75 29.28 5.79 5.43
CA TRP A 75 29.54 6.05 6.83
C TRP A 75 31.03 6.07 7.17
N ASP A 76 31.41 7.05 7.96
CA ASP A 76 32.74 7.20 8.50
C ASP A 76 32.71 7.30 10.03
N SER A 77 33.87 6.99 10.64
CA SER A 77 34.10 7.20 12.06
C SER A 77 35.47 7.83 12.29
N THR A 78 35.51 9.00 12.89
CA THR A 78 36.77 9.66 13.25
C THR A 78 37.50 8.93 14.39
N THR A 79 36.80 8.06 15.09
CA THR A 79 37.32 7.39 16.32
C THR A 79 37.43 5.87 16.17
N GLY A 80 36.84 5.28 15.13
CA GLY A 80 36.78 3.84 14.91
C GLY A 80 36.65 3.46 13.43
N TYR A 81 35.89 2.43 13.16
CA TYR A 81 35.57 1.97 11.80
C TYR A 81 34.11 1.53 11.72
N CYS A 82 33.50 1.66 10.54
CA CYS A 82 32.13 1.27 10.29
C CYS A 82 32.06 0.08 9.32
N THR A 83 31.12 -0.85 9.54
CA THR A 83 30.86 -2.03 8.72
C THR A 83 29.37 -2.30 8.65
N GLU A 84 28.95 -3.11 7.69
CA GLU A 84 27.60 -3.66 7.61
C GLU A 84 27.38 -4.73 8.68
N SER A 85 26.16 -4.83 9.22
CA SER A 85 25.75 -5.80 10.23
C SER A 85 24.43 -6.46 9.85
N ASN A 86 24.31 -7.75 10.17
CA ASN A 86 23.06 -8.51 10.03
C ASN A 86 22.07 -8.30 11.19
N ASP A 87 22.50 -7.65 12.28
CA ASP A 87 21.62 -7.27 13.39
C ASP A 87 20.90 -5.98 13.03
N LYS A 88 19.67 -6.08 12.58
CA LYS A 88 18.88 -5.04 11.91
C LYS A 88 17.43 -5.03 12.35
N ILE A 89 16.71 -3.96 12.01
CA ILE A 89 15.26 -3.82 12.18
C ILE A 89 14.57 -3.73 10.82
N TYR A 90 15.21 -3.09 9.84
CA TYR A 90 14.64 -2.82 8.52
C TYR A 90 15.65 -3.21 7.44
N GLY A 91 15.18 -3.42 6.20
CA GLY A 91 16.06 -3.72 5.06
C GLY A 91 16.85 -5.02 5.14
N GLU A 92 18.07 -5.02 4.59
CA GLU A 92 18.96 -6.19 4.55
C GLU A 92 20.09 -6.10 5.57
N HIS A 93 20.59 -4.89 5.89
CA HIS A 93 21.67 -4.63 6.82
C HIS A 93 21.36 -3.47 7.75
N SER A 94 22.21 -3.27 8.75
CA SER A 94 22.37 -2.04 9.53
C SER A 94 23.83 -1.62 9.49
N ILE A 95 24.15 -0.41 9.92
CA ILE A 95 25.53 0.05 10.04
C ILE A 95 26.00 -0.08 11.46
N ALA A 96 27.14 -0.74 11.65
CA ALA A 96 27.81 -0.93 12.92
C ALA A 96 29.14 -0.18 12.95
N CYS A 97 29.28 0.84 13.79
CA CYS A 97 30.55 1.52 14.01
C CYS A 97 31.14 1.09 15.35
N THR A 98 32.40 0.64 15.34
CA THR A 98 33.11 0.08 16.49
C THR A 98 34.31 0.91 16.86
N ILE A 99 34.50 1.12 18.19
CA ILE A 99 35.71 1.71 18.79
C ILE A 99 36.38 0.71 19.70
N VAL A 100 37.72 0.83 19.81
CA VAL A 100 38.55 0.03 20.70
C VAL A 100 39.38 0.97 21.54
N ASN A 101 39.23 0.84 22.87
CA ASN A 101 40.00 1.60 23.89
C ASN A 101 39.91 3.12 23.71
N LYS A 102 38.69 3.65 23.43
CA LYS A 102 38.40 5.07 23.30
C LYS A 102 37.22 5.48 24.16
N SER A 103 37.15 6.78 24.53
CA SER A 103 36.06 7.34 25.34
C SER A 103 35.02 8.07 24.52
N GLU A 104 35.16 8.13 23.19
CA GLU A 104 34.21 8.75 22.28
C GLU A 104 34.03 7.89 21.03
N LEU A 105 32.77 7.63 20.64
CA LEU A 105 32.40 7.03 19.38
C LEU A 105 31.68 8.07 18.53
N SER A 106 32.17 8.24 17.31
CA SER A 106 31.54 9.10 16.27
C SER A 106 31.14 8.25 15.11
N MET A 107 29.89 8.37 14.67
CA MET A 107 29.28 7.64 13.56
C MET A 107 28.64 8.65 12.61
N GLN A 108 29.32 8.96 11.51
CA GLN A 108 28.97 10.03 10.60
C GLN A 108 28.58 9.53 9.22
N ILE A 109 27.53 10.11 8.66
CA ILE A 109 27.14 9.96 7.25
C ILE A 109 27.24 11.29 6.55
N THR A 110 27.76 11.27 5.31
CA THR A 110 27.58 12.36 4.35
C THR A 110 26.41 11.97 3.44
N LEU A 111 25.35 12.78 3.45
CA LEU A 111 24.17 12.50 2.65
C LEU A 111 24.47 12.70 1.15
N PRO A 112 23.98 11.81 0.27
CA PRO A 112 24.23 11.94 -1.17
C PRO A 112 23.52 13.13 -1.79
N GLU A 113 22.51 13.67 -1.12
CA GLU A 113 21.78 14.87 -1.49
C GLU A 113 21.54 15.77 -0.28
N THR A 114 21.40 17.06 -0.48
CA THR A 114 21.03 17.99 0.59
C THR A 114 19.56 17.90 0.93
N ILE A 115 19.24 17.91 2.23
CA ILE A 115 17.86 17.84 2.72
C ILE A 115 17.43 19.22 3.22
N ASP A 116 16.36 19.74 2.65
CA ASP A 116 15.73 20.98 3.12
C ASP A 116 14.82 20.68 4.32
N CYS A 117 15.32 21.02 5.52
CA CYS A 117 14.60 20.88 6.79
C CYS A 117 13.98 22.21 7.26
N SER A 118 13.81 23.18 6.38
CA SER A 118 13.15 24.44 6.68
C SER A 118 11.63 24.28 6.90
N THR A 119 10.97 25.37 7.27
CA THR A 119 9.52 25.40 7.50
C THR A 119 8.75 24.83 6.30
N HIS A 120 7.86 23.88 6.55
CA HIS A 120 7.05 23.16 5.55
C HIS A 120 7.76 22.16 4.66
N LYS A 121 8.97 21.75 4.99
CA LYS A 121 9.72 20.70 4.28
C LYS A 121 9.89 19.45 5.15
N PHE A 122 11.10 18.92 5.28
CA PHE A 122 11.36 17.79 6.19
C PHE A 122 11.45 18.30 7.63
N ASN A 123 10.53 17.87 8.48
CA ASN A 123 10.39 18.39 9.83
C ASN A 123 10.68 17.37 10.93
N LEU A 124 11.00 16.13 10.56
CA LEU A 124 11.38 15.06 11.47
C LEU A 124 12.54 14.26 10.86
N THR A 125 13.42 13.73 11.70
CA THR A 125 14.27 12.58 11.37
C THR A 125 13.96 11.44 12.30
N SER A 126 14.02 10.22 11.78
CA SER A 126 13.82 9.00 12.55
C SER A 126 14.85 7.96 12.17
N PHE A 127 15.34 7.27 13.16
CA PHE A 127 16.31 6.17 13.05
C PHE A 127 16.25 5.30 14.29
N SER A 128 16.81 4.12 14.20
CA SER A 128 16.93 3.21 15.31
C SER A 128 18.40 3.08 15.71
N LEU A 129 18.67 3.16 17.00
CA LEU A 129 20.02 2.99 17.56
C LEU A 129 20.06 1.80 18.51
N LYS A 130 21.15 1.01 18.43
CA LYS A 130 21.49 -0.02 19.40
C LYS A 130 22.94 0.12 19.83
N LEU A 131 23.17 0.34 21.11
CA LEU A 131 24.49 0.46 21.67
C LEU A 131 24.87 -0.84 22.39
N ASN A 132 25.87 -1.54 21.90
CA ASN A 132 26.45 -2.71 22.55
C ASN A 132 27.62 -2.29 23.40
N SER A 133 27.37 -1.88 24.66
CA SER A 133 28.37 -1.39 25.61
C SER A 133 28.19 -2.03 26.98
N SER A 134 29.30 -2.22 27.69
CA SER A 134 29.28 -2.62 29.11
C SER A 134 29.08 -1.43 30.07
N ILE A 135 29.21 -0.20 29.56
CA ILE A 135 29.17 1.03 30.35
C ILE A 135 28.11 1.96 29.78
N THR A 136 27.37 2.61 30.67
CA THR A 136 26.37 3.61 30.30
C THR A 136 27.07 4.86 29.75
N PRO A 137 26.64 5.38 28.58
CA PRO A 137 27.20 6.60 28.05
C PRO A 137 26.88 7.81 28.92
N THR A 138 27.82 8.74 29.00
CA THR A 138 27.64 10.01 29.72
C THR A 138 26.79 10.99 28.86
N ASN A 139 26.97 10.96 27.54
CA ASN A 139 26.23 11.77 26.61
C ASN A 139 25.99 11.00 25.27
N ILE A 140 24.83 11.22 24.64
CA ILE A 140 24.52 10.80 23.29
C ILE A 140 23.98 12.03 22.58
N SER A 141 24.66 12.49 21.53
CA SER A 141 24.23 13.68 20.77
C SER A 141 24.11 13.40 19.29
N LEU A 142 23.14 14.06 18.67
CA LEU A 142 22.94 14.10 17.24
C LEU A 142 23.46 15.44 16.72
N VAL A 143 24.34 15.39 15.73
CA VAL A 143 24.87 16.55 15.03
C VAL A 143 24.37 16.48 13.58
N LEU A 144 23.77 17.56 13.08
CA LEU A 144 23.38 17.71 11.68
C LEU A 144 24.27 18.78 11.05
N PHE A 145 24.95 18.43 9.97
CA PHE A 145 25.79 19.35 9.23
C PHE A 145 25.01 20.07 8.14
N SER A 146 25.37 21.34 7.90
CA SER A 146 24.89 22.09 6.75
C SER A 146 26.06 22.56 5.86
N GLU A 147 25.79 22.82 4.57
CA GLU A 147 26.82 23.15 3.58
C GLU A 147 27.69 24.36 3.96
N ASN A 148 27.17 25.27 4.78
CA ASN A 148 27.84 26.54 5.13
C ASN A 148 28.78 26.43 6.36
N THR A 149 29.41 25.27 6.57
CA THR A 149 30.34 25.03 7.70
C THR A 149 29.70 25.14 9.10
N GLY A 150 28.37 25.22 9.17
CA GLY A 150 27.63 25.23 10.41
C GLY A 150 27.04 23.87 10.73
N HIS A 151 26.63 23.70 11.97
CA HIS A 151 25.96 22.48 12.40
C HIS A 151 24.94 22.75 13.51
N PHE A 152 24.00 21.82 13.64
CA PHE A 152 23.00 21.80 14.69
C PHE A 152 23.29 20.61 15.62
N ILE A 153 23.21 20.84 16.93
CA ILE A 153 23.47 19.81 17.95
C ILE A 153 22.21 19.60 18.79
N ARG A 154 21.90 18.34 19.07
CA ARG A 154 20.82 17.96 19.97
C ARG A 154 21.21 16.79 20.86
N ASP A 155 20.87 16.87 22.15
CA ASP A 155 21.04 15.77 23.09
C ASP A 155 19.94 14.71 22.86
N LEU A 156 20.34 13.44 22.78
CA LEU A 156 19.48 12.28 22.61
C LEU A 156 19.42 11.40 23.86
N LYS A 157 20.12 11.75 24.93
CA LYS A 157 20.25 10.88 26.11
C LYS A 157 18.92 10.46 26.73
N GLU A 158 17.95 11.37 26.78
CA GLU A 158 16.60 11.09 27.30
C GLU A 158 15.75 10.21 26.36
N LYS A 159 16.13 10.12 25.09
CA LYS A 159 15.44 9.32 24.06
C LYS A 159 16.05 7.93 23.91
N PHE A 160 17.18 7.68 24.54
CA PHE A 160 17.86 6.41 24.53
C PHE A 160 17.52 5.63 25.81
N GLU A 161 16.66 4.62 25.66
CA GLU A 161 16.04 3.95 26.81
C GLU A 161 16.89 2.80 27.35
N GLU A 162 17.47 1.94 26.47
CA GLU A 162 18.09 0.69 26.93
C GLU A 162 19.33 0.30 26.12
N ILE A 163 20.43 -0.03 26.81
CA ILE A 163 21.66 -0.56 26.20
C ILE A 163 21.41 -2.00 25.74
N GLY A 164 21.98 -2.38 24.61
CA GLY A 164 21.85 -3.73 24.02
C GLY A 164 20.55 -3.99 23.30
N LYS A 165 19.63 -3.05 23.34
CA LYS A 165 18.37 -3.12 22.57
C LYS A 165 18.26 -2.01 21.54
N TRP A 166 17.41 -2.22 20.54
CA TRP A 166 17.07 -1.22 19.55
C TRP A 166 16.14 -0.15 20.15
N ASN A 167 16.57 1.10 20.07
CA ASN A 167 15.84 2.29 20.52
C ASN A 167 15.38 3.08 19.30
N ASN A 168 14.08 3.21 19.11
CA ASN A 168 13.49 3.99 18.01
C ASN A 168 13.49 5.47 18.37
N ILE A 169 14.28 6.26 17.69
CA ILE A 169 14.47 7.68 17.97
C ILE A 169 13.80 8.51 16.88
N THR A 170 12.96 9.46 17.28
CA THR A 170 12.39 10.47 16.41
C THR A 170 12.72 11.84 16.94
N VAL A 171 13.27 12.70 16.08
CA VAL A 171 13.76 14.03 16.43
C VAL A 171 13.09 15.07 15.54
N PRO A 172 12.42 16.09 16.10
CA PRO A 172 11.89 17.20 15.33
C PRO A 172 13.04 18.06 14.76
N LEU A 173 12.86 18.54 13.52
CA LEU A 173 13.79 19.35 12.77
C LEU A 173 13.23 20.75 12.54
N GLY A 174 14.10 21.68 12.18
CA GLY A 174 13.74 23.04 11.79
C GLY A 174 13.84 24.08 12.94
N GLU A 175 13.56 25.32 12.61
CA GLU A 175 13.79 26.47 13.48
C GLU A 175 13.00 26.45 14.80
N LYS A 176 11.85 25.76 14.81
CA LYS A 176 10.97 25.66 16.02
C LYS A 176 11.37 24.54 16.96
N ALA A 177 12.34 23.70 16.56
CA ALA A 177 12.81 22.62 17.40
C ALA A 177 14.00 23.08 18.26
N GLU A 178 14.16 22.47 19.44
CA GLU A 178 15.23 22.82 20.39
C GLU A 178 16.58 22.25 19.93
N TRP A 179 17.26 22.97 19.06
CA TRP A 179 18.61 22.67 18.59
C TRP A 179 19.58 23.79 18.97
N ILE A 180 20.81 23.41 19.35
CA ILE A 180 21.91 24.34 19.49
C ILE A 180 22.51 24.52 18.11
N SER A 181 22.55 25.74 17.62
CA SER A 181 23.15 26.09 16.33
C SER A 181 24.54 26.66 16.52
N GLU A 182 25.52 26.14 15.79
CA GLU A 182 26.90 26.63 15.78
C GLU A 182 27.33 26.97 14.36
N GLY A 183 28.10 28.05 14.20
CA GLY A 183 28.52 28.57 12.90
C GLY A 183 27.37 29.13 12.08
N ASN A 184 27.48 29.05 10.76
CA ASN A 184 26.46 29.53 9.80
C ASN A 184 25.50 28.40 9.39
N ALA A 185 24.98 27.65 10.39
CA ALA A 185 24.10 26.53 10.12
C ALA A 185 22.77 26.98 9.47
N SER A 186 22.33 26.24 8.44
CA SER A 186 21.08 26.51 7.71
C SER A 186 20.25 25.24 7.61
N TRP A 187 18.96 25.33 7.95
CA TRP A 187 18.01 24.24 7.79
C TRP A 187 17.66 23.92 6.32
N HIS A 188 18.03 24.81 5.39
CA HIS A 188 17.79 24.59 3.96
C HIS A 188 18.73 23.55 3.32
N THR A 189 19.90 23.33 3.91
CA THR A 189 20.98 22.58 3.27
C THR A 189 21.65 21.58 4.21
N ILE A 190 20.86 20.73 4.85
CA ILE A 190 21.41 19.64 5.66
C ILE A 190 22.03 18.61 4.73
N ASN A 191 23.35 18.36 4.89
CA ASN A 191 24.13 17.49 4.03
C ASN A 191 24.85 16.36 4.77
N GLY A 192 24.65 16.23 6.07
CA GLY A 192 25.25 15.15 6.86
C GLY A 192 24.67 15.03 8.24
N MET A 193 24.95 13.89 8.84
CA MET A 193 24.54 13.57 10.20
C MET A 193 25.67 12.86 10.93
N ASN A 194 25.85 13.13 12.23
CA ASN A 194 26.77 12.40 13.08
C ASN A 194 26.10 12.07 14.42
N VAL A 195 26.19 10.82 14.84
CA VAL A 195 25.81 10.39 16.18
C VAL A 195 27.09 10.27 17.01
N VAL A 196 27.18 11.06 18.08
CA VAL A 196 28.34 11.08 18.96
C VAL A 196 27.93 10.51 20.33
N VAL A 197 28.65 9.47 20.78
CA VAL A 197 28.44 8.83 22.05
C VAL A 197 29.71 9.02 22.91
N LYS A 198 29.58 9.61 24.11
CA LYS A 198 30.67 9.84 25.02
C LYS A 198 30.55 8.97 26.26
N PHE A 199 31.72 8.50 26.76
CA PHE A 199 31.84 7.67 27.95
C PHE A 199 32.74 8.33 28.98
N SER A 200 32.56 7.99 30.24
CA SER A 200 33.42 8.48 31.33
C SER A 200 34.84 7.92 31.30
N GLU A 201 35.00 6.77 30.66
CA GLU A 201 36.29 6.07 30.54
C GLU A 201 36.42 5.43 29.13
N ARG A 202 37.61 4.84 28.88
CA ARG A 202 37.86 4.16 27.61
C ARG A 202 37.17 2.81 27.58
N VAL A 203 36.43 2.56 26.47
CA VAL A 203 35.62 1.35 26.28
C VAL A 203 35.89 0.71 24.93
N ASN A 204 35.54 -0.57 24.84
CA ASN A 204 35.32 -1.27 23.57
C ASN A 204 33.82 -1.37 23.36
N THR A 205 33.30 -0.74 22.31
CA THR A 205 31.85 -0.69 22.09
C THR A 205 31.51 -0.56 20.61
N THR A 206 30.31 -1.00 20.27
CA THR A 206 29.74 -0.89 18.93
C THR A 206 28.40 -0.19 19.00
N LEU A 207 28.22 0.82 18.18
CA LEU A 207 26.94 1.48 17.92
C LEU A 207 26.39 1.00 16.58
N LEU A 208 25.17 0.49 16.60
CA LEU A 208 24.43 0.15 15.37
C LEU A 208 23.39 1.22 15.10
N LEU A 209 23.22 1.56 13.83
CA LEU A 209 22.19 2.47 13.34
C LEU A 209 21.47 1.86 12.16
N ASP A 210 20.14 1.99 12.14
CA ASP A 210 19.26 1.41 11.14
C ASP A 210 18.03 2.30 10.90
N ALA A 211 17.37 2.12 9.76
CA ALA A 211 16.12 2.77 9.40
C ALA A 211 16.19 4.31 9.46
N LEU A 212 17.26 4.91 8.93
CA LEU A 212 17.43 6.36 8.88
C LEU A 212 16.57 7.01 7.81
N PHE A 213 15.59 7.81 8.24
CA PHE A 213 14.71 8.56 7.37
C PHE A 213 14.55 10.01 7.81
N PHE A 214 14.61 10.94 6.86
CA PHE A 214 14.07 12.27 7.02
C PHE A 214 12.61 12.26 6.56
N ARG A 215 11.71 12.82 7.37
CA ARG A 215 10.26 12.81 7.13
C ARG A 215 9.74 14.23 6.97
N GLY A 216 8.99 14.42 5.90
CA GLY A 216 8.37 15.69 5.56
C GLY A 216 6.88 15.76 5.89
N GLN A 217 6.23 16.72 5.28
CA GLN A 217 4.81 16.88 5.34
C GLN A 217 4.08 15.77 4.58
N TYR A 218 2.80 15.57 4.94
CA TYR A 218 1.91 14.68 4.23
C TYR A 218 1.45 15.32 2.92
N GLU A 219 1.49 14.57 1.83
CA GLU A 219 0.96 14.98 0.53
C GLU A 219 -0.13 14.00 0.06
N PRO A 220 -1.10 14.47 -0.75
CA PRO A 220 -2.15 13.60 -1.26
C PRO A 220 -1.58 12.45 -2.09
N LEU A 221 -1.95 11.20 -1.80
CA LEU A 221 -1.61 10.03 -2.61
C LEU A 221 -2.15 10.16 -4.05
N LEU A 222 -3.19 10.98 -4.22
CA LEU A 222 -3.77 11.32 -5.51
C LEU A 222 -2.75 11.87 -6.52
N ASN A 223 -1.67 12.52 -6.06
CA ASN A 223 -0.60 13.02 -6.92
C ASN A 223 0.08 11.90 -7.73
N TYR A 224 0.05 10.68 -7.22
CA TYR A 224 0.62 9.48 -7.84
C TYR A 224 -0.42 8.64 -8.60
N PHE A 225 -1.70 9.06 -8.60
CA PHE A 225 -2.80 8.29 -9.16
C PHE A 225 -2.59 7.89 -10.62
N VAL A 226 -2.06 8.80 -11.45
CA VAL A 226 -1.84 8.54 -12.88
C VAL A 226 -0.86 7.38 -13.09
N SER A 227 0.19 7.28 -12.27
CA SER A 227 1.19 6.22 -12.32
C SER A 227 0.58 4.85 -12.02
N PHE A 228 -0.37 4.79 -11.09
CA PHE A 228 -1.02 3.54 -10.69
C PHE A 228 -2.27 3.20 -11.51
N ALA A 229 -2.93 4.20 -12.12
CA ALA A 229 -4.19 4.00 -12.83
C ALA A 229 -4.11 2.96 -13.96
N SER A 230 -2.99 2.92 -14.68
CA SER A 230 -2.76 1.92 -15.73
C SER A 230 -2.64 0.50 -15.17
N GLN A 231 -1.94 0.33 -14.05
CA GLN A 231 -1.77 -0.98 -13.38
C GLN A 231 -3.11 -1.49 -12.85
N TYR A 232 -3.88 -0.62 -12.16
CA TYR A 232 -5.23 -0.98 -11.68
C TYR A 232 -6.18 -1.29 -12.83
N SER A 233 -6.15 -0.51 -13.94
CA SER A 233 -6.99 -0.77 -15.11
C SER A 233 -6.69 -2.15 -15.70
N MET A 234 -5.41 -2.52 -15.82
CA MET A 234 -5.00 -3.84 -16.31
C MET A 234 -5.40 -4.95 -15.34
N ALA A 235 -5.21 -4.75 -14.05
CA ALA A 235 -5.61 -5.71 -13.03
C ALA A 235 -7.12 -5.97 -13.05
N TYR A 236 -7.95 -4.93 -13.10
CA TYR A 236 -9.41 -5.07 -13.19
C TYR A 236 -9.86 -5.70 -14.52
N PHE A 237 -9.21 -5.35 -15.64
CA PHE A 237 -9.46 -5.99 -16.91
C PHE A 237 -9.21 -7.50 -16.83
N MET A 238 -8.03 -7.91 -16.36
CA MET A 238 -7.66 -9.32 -16.23
C MET A 238 -8.57 -10.06 -15.25
N SER A 239 -8.86 -9.46 -14.09
CA SER A 239 -9.75 -10.01 -13.09
C SER A 239 -11.14 -10.30 -13.64
N PHE A 240 -11.73 -9.34 -14.37
CA PHE A 240 -13.03 -9.53 -14.99
C PHE A 240 -13.01 -10.62 -16.07
N VAL A 241 -12.03 -10.60 -16.97
CA VAL A 241 -11.95 -11.56 -18.09
C VAL A 241 -11.76 -12.98 -17.57
N ILE A 242 -10.87 -13.17 -16.59
CA ILE A 242 -10.62 -14.48 -15.97
C ILE A 242 -11.88 -14.99 -15.27
N LEU A 243 -12.51 -14.16 -14.43
CA LEU A 243 -13.75 -14.52 -13.76
C LEU A 243 -14.86 -14.85 -14.77
N TRP A 244 -15.03 -14.03 -15.81
CA TRP A 244 -16.02 -14.20 -16.85
C TRP A 244 -15.85 -15.52 -17.61
N VAL A 245 -14.63 -15.82 -18.07
CA VAL A 245 -14.33 -17.03 -18.87
C VAL A 245 -14.48 -18.29 -18.00
N ILE A 246 -13.94 -18.29 -16.78
CA ILE A 246 -14.08 -19.43 -15.87
C ILE A 246 -15.55 -19.66 -15.54
N PHE A 247 -16.28 -18.60 -15.17
CA PHE A 247 -17.69 -18.69 -14.82
C PHE A 247 -18.54 -19.20 -16.00
N GLY A 248 -18.34 -18.66 -17.21
CA GLY A 248 -19.05 -19.10 -18.41
C GLY A 248 -18.75 -20.54 -18.79
N THR A 249 -17.50 -20.98 -18.62
CA THR A 249 -17.09 -22.36 -18.90
C THR A 249 -17.69 -23.34 -17.90
N LEU A 250 -17.65 -23.03 -16.61
CA LEU A 250 -18.26 -23.86 -15.56
C LEU A 250 -19.80 -23.90 -15.73
N LEU A 251 -20.40 -22.77 -16.06
CA LEU A 251 -21.83 -22.70 -16.33
C LEU A 251 -22.19 -23.62 -17.50
N TYR A 252 -21.46 -23.56 -18.60
CA TYR A 252 -21.64 -24.44 -19.75
C TYR A 252 -21.51 -25.92 -19.39
N MET A 253 -20.47 -26.29 -18.65
CA MET A 253 -20.27 -27.68 -18.23
C MET A 253 -21.44 -28.21 -17.41
N LEU A 254 -21.88 -27.45 -16.40
CA LEU A 254 -22.97 -27.84 -15.50
C LEU A 254 -24.32 -27.85 -16.19
N THR A 255 -24.62 -26.88 -17.07
CA THR A 255 -25.87 -26.86 -17.86
C THR A 255 -25.89 -27.99 -18.85
N LYS A 256 -24.78 -28.28 -19.53
CA LYS A 256 -24.66 -29.37 -20.50
C LYS A 256 -24.84 -30.75 -19.84
N TYR A 257 -24.18 -30.97 -18.70
CA TYR A 257 -24.40 -32.18 -17.90
C TYR A 257 -25.87 -32.34 -17.46
N SER A 258 -26.55 -31.22 -17.27
CA SER A 258 -27.96 -31.16 -16.86
C SER A 258 -28.96 -31.31 -18.00
N GLY A 259 -28.51 -31.50 -19.26
CA GLY A 259 -29.35 -31.71 -20.44
C GLY A 259 -29.64 -30.46 -21.28
N SER A 260 -28.85 -29.38 -21.13
CA SER A 260 -28.94 -28.18 -21.97
C SER A 260 -28.55 -28.47 -23.42
N THR A 261 -29.26 -27.83 -24.35
CA THR A 261 -28.91 -27.83 -25.77
C THR A 261 -28.12 -26.59 -26.20
N LEU A 262 -27.94 -25.62 -25.31
CA LEU A 262 -27.23 -24.37 -25.57
C LEU A 262 -25.73 -24.63 -25.88
N THR A 263 -25.17 -23.69 -26.62
CA THR A 263 -23.74 -23.68 -26.94
C THR A 263 -22.95 -22.90 -25.89
N TRP A 264 -21.66 -23.16 -25.77
CA TRP A 264 -20.72 -22.43 -24.91
C TRP A 264 -20.80 -20.89 -25.12
N ARG A 265 -21.09 -20.44 -26.35
CA ARG A 265 -21.28 -19.03 -26.66
C ARG A 265 -22.43 -18.39 -25.85
N HIS A 266 -23.55 -19.10 -25.71
CA HIS A 266 -24.69 -18.60 -24.93
C HIS A 266 -24.35 -18.49 -23.47
N ASP A 267 -23.69 -19.52 -22.90
CA ASP A 267 -23.31 -19.51 -21.48
C ASP A 267 -22.25 -18.45 -21.15
N LEU A 268 -21.33 -18.15 -22.09
CA LEU A 268 -20.41 -17.00 -21.95
C LEU A 268 -21.16 -15.65 -21.95
N ILE A 269 -22.18 -15.49 -22.79
CA ILE A 269 -22.98 -14.26 -22.78
C ILE A 269 -23.78 -14.14 -21.50
N ILE A 270 -24.40 -15.23 -21.05
CA ILE A 270 -25.13 -15.30 -19.77
C ILE A 270 -24.23 -14.90 -18.61
N SER A 271 -23.08 -15.54 -18.51
CA SER A 271 -22.11 -15.27 -17.43
C SER A 271 -21.66 -13.79 -17.42
N GLY A 272 -21.36 -13.23 -18.59
CA GLY A 272 -20.95 -11.83 -18.69
C GLY A 272 -22.03 -10.84 -18.26
N TYR A 273 -23.30 -11.06 -18.63
CA TYR A 273 -24.40 -10.23 -18.15
C TYR A 273 -24.67 -10.43 -16.66
N SER A 274 -24.46 -11.64 -16.13
CA SER A 274 -24.65 -11.95 -14.70
C SER A 274 -23.59 -11.26 -13.82
N LEU A 275 -22.47 -10.81 -14.39
CA LEU A 275 -21.45 -10.00 -13.69
C LEU A 275 -21.81 -8.50 -13.63
N ALA A 276 -22.94 -8.07 -14.21
CA ALA A 276 -23.34 -6.66 -14.18
C ALA A 276 -23.40 -6.05 -12.75
N PRO A 277 -23.82 -6.73 -11.68
CA PRO A 277 -23.77 -6.15 -10.33
C PRO A 277 -22.38 -5.66 -9.90
N LEU A 278 -21.28 -6.19 -10.46
CA LEU A 278 -19.94 -5.81 -10.07
C LEU A 278 -19.58 -4.36 -10.44
N PHE A 279 -20.14 -3.79 -11.53
CA PHE A 279 -19.94 -2.37 -11.81
C PHE A 279 -20.70 -1.48 -10.83
N ILE A 280 -21.87 -1.92 -10.37
CA ILE A 280 -22.64 -1.22 -9.33
C ILE A 280 -21.87 -1.26 -7.99
N GLN A 281 -21.23 -2.39 -7.68
CA GLN A 281 -20.33 -2.50 -6.53
C GLN A 281 -19.21 -1.45 -6.57
N GLY A 282 -18.56 -1.24 -7.72
CA GLY A 282 -17.53 -0.21 -7.87
C GLY A 282 -18.07 1.20 -7.61
N ILE A 283 -19.26 1.53 -8.12
CA ILE A 283 -19.94 2.81 -7.83
C ILE A 283 -20.27 2.93 -6.34
N PHE A 284 -20.77 1.86 -5.73
CA PHE A 284 -21.07 1.83 -4.30
C PHE A 284 -19.82 2.07 -3.46
N TRP A 285 -18.70 1.44 -3.78
CA TRP A 285 -17.43 1.65 -3.10
C TRP A 285 -16.92 3.09 -3.27
N ALA A 286 -17.01 3.64 -4.49
CA ALA A 286 -16.65 5.03 -4.73
C ALA A 286 -17.47 5.98 -3.84
N ALA A 287 -18.78 5.76 -3.75
CA ALA A 287 -19.67 6.55 -2.88
C ALA A 287 -19.32 6.37 -1.40
N LEU A 288 -19.04 5.13 -0.97
CA LEU A 288 -18.68 4.81 0.42
C LEU A 288 -17.37 5.48 0.84
N PHE A 289 -16.35 5.47 -0.03
CA PHE A 289 -15.04 6.07 0.25
C PHE A 289 -15.08 7.61 0.31
N LEU A 290 -16.10 8.27 -0.23
CA LEU A 290 -16.29 9.70 -0.01
C LEU A 290 -16.49 10.07 1.47
N PHE A 291 -17.02 9.15 2.27
CA PHE A 291 -17.24 9.35 3.71
C PHE A 291 -16.03 8.98 4.58
N LEU A 292 -14.93 8.49 3.99
CA LEU A 292 -13.70 8.25 4.74
C LEU A 292 -13.14 9.57 5.29
N PRO A 293 -12.68 9.58 6.54
CA PRO A 293 -11.86 10.67 7.04
C PRO A 293 -10.53 10.71 6.27
N GLN A 294 -9.78 11.79 6.44
CA GLN A 294 -8.41 11.85 5.95
C GLN A 294 -7.56 10.79 6.65
N ILE A 295 -6.85 9.98 5.87
CA ILE A 295 -5.98 8.91 6.35
C ILE A 295 -4.54 9.33 6.09
N ASN A 296 -3.78 9.59 7.14
CA ASN A 296 -2.36 9.88 7.05
C ASN A 296 -1.57 8.58 7.16
N ILE A 297 -0.78 8.27 6.14
CA ILE A 297 0.05 7.06 6.06
C ILE A 297 1.50 7.46 6.33
N PRO A 298 2.04 7.20 7.52
CA PRO A 298 3.45 7.45 7.83
C PRO A 298 4.30 6.41 7.09
N LEU A 299 5.36 6.88 6.43
CA LEU A 299 6.35 6.03 5.77
C LEU A 299 7.64 6.00 6.59
N GLY A 300 8.44 4.94 6.40
CA GLY A 300 9.68 4.77 7.14
C GLY A 300 9.48 4.55 8.66
N THR A 301 8.34 3.97 9.05
CA THR A 301 8.08 3.50 10.41
C THR A 301 7.78 2.01 10.41
N VAL A 302 8.27 1.31 11.42
CA VAL A 302 7.99 -0.11 11.65
C VAL A 302 6.53 -0.37 12.08
N THR A 303 5.78 0.69 12.44
CA THR A 303 4.40 0.56 12.93
C THR A 303 3.40 1.01 11.87
N ASN A 304 2.72 0.06 11.25
CA ASN A 304 1.55 0.30 10.41
C ASN A 304 0.32 0.60 11.29
N THR A 305 0.00 1.88 11.48
CA THR A 305 -1.25 2.29 12.15
C THR A 305 -2.30 2.72 11.13
N LEU A 306 -2.86 1.78 10.37
CA LEU A 306 -4.11 1.97 9.62
C LEU A 306 -5.32 1.79 10.56
N THR A 307 -5.46 2.66 11.56
CA THR A 307 -6.54 2.51 12.56
C THR A 307 -7.80 3.30 12.26
N ASN A 308 -7.75 4.26 11.34
CA ASN A 308 -8.90 5.11 11.03
C ASN A 308 -9.59 4.66 9.73
N GLY A 309 -10.87 4.26 9.83
CA GLY A 309 -11.69 3.88 8.67
C GLY A 309 -12.10 2.41 8.61
N THR A 310 -11.82 1.62 9.66
CA THR A 310 -12.12 0.18 9.72
C THR A 310 -13.57 -0.15 9.36
N LEU A 311 -14.56 0.56 9.91
CA LEU A 311 -15.98 0.31 9.64
C LEU A 311 -16.33 0.46 8.14
N ILE A 312 -15.81 1.51 7.47
CA ILE A 312 -16.09 1.75 6.05
C ILE A 312 -15.42 0.69 5.17
N PHE A 313 -14.20 0.28 5.52
CA PHE A 313 -13.53 -0.83 4.83
C PHE A 313 -14.25 -2.16 5.05
N ASP A 314 -14.72 -2.43 6.28
CA ASP A 314 -15.52 -3.61 6.58
C ASP A 314 -16.84 -3.61 5.78
N MET A 315 -17.53 -2.48 5.71
CA MET A 315 -18.74 -2.33 4.87
C MET A 315 -18.43 -2.58 3.39
N ALA A 316 -17.30 -2.10 2.87
CA ALA A 316 -16.89 -2.37 1.50
C ALA A 316 -16.64 -3.87 1.28
N ILE A 317 -15.91 -4.52 2.20
CA ILE A 317 -15.63 -5.97 2.15
C ILE A 317 -16.93 -6.78 2.21
N TYR A 318 -17.82 -6.49 3.17
CA TYR A 318 -19.08 -7.26 3.30
C TYR A 318 -20.03 -7.00 2.14
N SER A 319 -20.04 -5.80 1.56
CA SER A 319 -20.89 -5.49 0.41
C SER A 319 -20.60 -6.37 -0.80
N GLN A 320 -19.37 -6.87 -0.96
CA GLN A 320 -19.05 -7.76 -2.09
C GLN A 320 -19.91 -9.03 -2.08
N PHE A 321 -20.28 -9.56 -0.90
CA PHE A 321 -21.16 -10.73 -0.80
C PHE A 321 -22.57 -10.44 -1.29
N VAL A 322 -23.06 -9.21 -1.07
CA VAL A 322 -24.38 -8.78 -1.57
C VAL A 322 -24.39 -8.74 -3.10
N PHE A 323 -23.36 -8.13 -3.71
CA PHE A 323 -23.25 -8.05 -5.17
C PHE A 323 -22.99 -9.42 -5.82
N LEU A 324 -22.22 -10.28 -5.15
CA LEU A 324 -22.02 -11.67 -5.56
C LEU A 324 -23.36 -12.44 -5.54
N ALA A 325 -24.12 -12.35 -4.46
CA ALA A 325 -25.44 -12.97 -4.35
C ALA A 325 -26.38 -12.45 -5.44
N TRP A 326 -26.37 -11.15 -5.75
CA TRP A 326 -27.16 -10.56 -6.83
C TRP A 326 -26.77 -11.15 -8.20
N GLY A 327 -25.46 -11.31 -8.49
CA GLY A 327 -24.99 -11.96 -9.71
C GLY A 327 -25.47 -13.41 -9.83
N ILE A 328 -25.47 -14.18 -8.72
CA ILE A 328 -26.00 -15.54 -8.68
C ILE A 328 -27.51 -15.55 -8.97
N VAL A 329 -28.28 -14.62 -8.43
CA VAL A 329 -29.71 -14.49 -8.69
C VAL A 329 -29.96 -14.21 -10.18
N ILE A 330 -29.25 -13.26 -10.77
CA ILE A 330 -29.37 -12.95 -12.20
C ILE A 330 -29.03 -14.19 -13.05
N SER A 331 -27.93 -14.88 -12.74
CA SER A 331 -27.54 -16.11 -13.43
C SER A 331 -28.60 -17.22 -13.28
N THR A 332 -29.23 -17.35 -12.09
CA THR A 332 -30.31 -18.31 -11.85
C THR A 332 -31.50 -18.06 -12.79
N PHE A 333 -31.92 -16.81 -12.94
CA PHE A 333 -33.00 -16.46 -13.88
C PHE A 333 -32.61 -16.70 -15.34
N ALA A 334 -31.36 -16.43 -15.69
CA ALA A 334 -30.84 -16.71 -17.02
C ALA A 334 -30.88 -18.19 -17.36
N VAL A 335 -30.27 -19.02 -16.50
CA VAL A 335 -30.22 -20.49 -16.68
C VAL A 335 -31.64 -21.08 -16.74
N ARG A 336 -32.52 -20.62 -15.84
CA ARG A 336 -33.92 -21.07 -15.84
C ARG A 336 -34.63 -20.73 -17.17
N THR A 337 -34.51 -19.48 -17.61
CA THR A 337 -35.24 -18.97 -18.79
C THR A 337 -34.79 -19.64 -20.06
N LEU A 338 -33.49 -19.86 -20.21
CA LEU A 338 -32.91 -20.36 -21.46
C LEU A 338 -32.91 -21.88 -21.56
N ASN A 339 -32.91 -22.60 -20.45
CA ASN A 339 -32.88 -24.07 -20.44
C ASN A 339 -34.23 -24.71 -20.03
N ASN A 340 -35.23 -23.92 -19.68
CA ASN A 340 -36.51 -24.40 -19.14
C ASN A 340 -36.33 -25.29 -17.89
N PHE A 341 -35.28 -25.05 -17.10
CA PHE A 341 -35.07 -25.80 -15.85
C PHE A 341 -35.96 -25.29 -14.71
N THR A 342 -36.13 -26.09 -13.68
CA THR A 342 -36.78 -25.63 -12.45
C THR A 342 -35.89 -24.57 -11.76
N THR A 343 -36.52 -23.68 -10.98
CA THR A 343 -35.80 -22.63 -10.26
C THR A 343 -34.72 -23.21 -9.34
N GLY A 344 -35.03 -24.29 -8.60
CA GLY A 344 -34.07 -24.96 -7.69
C GLY A 344 -32.84 -25.48 -8.44
N LYS A 345 -33.06 -26.22 -9.57
CA LYS A 345 -31.97 -26.74 -10.39
C LYS A 345 -31.10 -25.61 -10.95
N SER A 346 -31.72 -24.54 -11.46
CA SER A 346 -30.99 -23.36 -11.98
C SER A 346 -30.19 -22.65 -10.89
N ALA A 347 -30.74 -22.51 -9.68
CA ALA A 347 -30.05 -21.90 -8.55
C ALA A 347 -28.80 -22.69 -8.13
N ILE A 348 -28.91 -24.02 -8.03
CA ILE A 348 -27.78 -24.88 -7.68
C ILE A 348 -26.66 -24.77 -8.73
N ILE A 349 -27.01 -24.84 -10.03
CA ILE A 349 -26.05 -24.71 -11.13
C ILE A 349 -25.34 -23.35 -11.07
N SER A 350 -26.11 -22.25 -10.96
CA SER A 350 -25.57 -20.90 -10.93
C SER A 350 -24.71 -20.65 -9.70
N LEU A 351 -25.14 -21.11 -8.52
CA LEU A 351 -24.39 -21.00 -7.27
C LEU A 351 -23.05 -21.75 -7.38
N ALA A 352 -23.09 -23.02 -7.80
CA ALA A 352 -21.89 -23.84 -7.95
C ALA A 352 -20.91 -23.24 -8.96
N ALA A 353 -21.37 -22.83 -10.14
CA ALA A 353 -20.54 -22.24 -11.16
C ALA A 353 -19.91 -20.92 -10.70
N TYR A 354 -20.73 -20.03 -10.12
CA TYR A 354 -20.28 -18.70 -9.71
C TYR A 354 -19.29 -18.75 -8.54
N LEU A 355 -19.61 -19.51 -7.49
CA LEU A 355 -18.72 -19.62 -6.31
C LEU A 355 -17.40 -20.28 -6.70
N THR A 356 -17.44 -21.37 -7.48
CA THR A 356 -16.20 -22.03 -7.95
C THR A 356 -15.36 -21.07 -8.79
N ALA A 357 -15.98 -20.33 -9.71
CA ALA A 357 -15.25 -19.33 -10.51
C ALA A 357 -14.64 -18.23 -9.65
N PHE A 358 -15.39 -17.73 -8.67
CA PHE A 358 -14.91 -16.70 -7.74
C PHE A 358 -13.71 -17.17 -6.92
N PHE A 359 -13.76 -18.38 -6.34
CA PHE A 359 -12.65 -18.91 -5.57
C PHE A 359 -11.44 -19.25 -6.44
N LEU A 360 -11.64 -19.78 -7.66
CA LEU A 360 -10.54 -20.02 -8.59
C LEU A 360 -9.86 -18.73 -9.03
N ALA A 361 -10.63 -17.68 -9.35
CA ALA A 361 -10.06 -16.39 -9.68
C ALA A 361 -9.22 -15.81 -8.52
N ARG A 362 -9.72 -15.90 -7.27
CA ARG A 362 -8.98 -15.50 -6.07
C ARG A 362 -7.72 -16.34 -5.83
N PHE A 363 -7.78 -17.64 -6.07
CA PHE A 363 -6.61 -18.53 -5.95
C PHE A 363 -5.52 -18.18 -6.98
N LEU A 364 -5.91 -17.73 -8.18
CA LEU A 364 -5.00 -17.25 -9.22
C LEU A 364 -4.46 -15.83 -8.97
N GLY A 365 -4.84 -15.18 -7.87
CA GLY A 365 -4.36 -13.84 -7.51
C GLY A 365 -5.16 -12.69 -8.12
N PHE A 366 -6.40 -12.96 -8.56
CA PHE A 366 -7.28 -11.98 -9.22
C PHE A 366 -8.55 -11.65 -8.41
#